data_bee1cc867e85a1b4c0e76d00c066092c
#
_entry.id   bee1cc867e85a1b4c0e76d00c066092c
#
_cell.length_a   1.000
_cell.length_b   1.000
_cell.length_c   1.000
_cell.angle_alpha   90.00
_cell.angle_beta   90.00
_cell.angle_gamma   90.00
#
_symmetry.space_group_name_H-M   'P 1'
#
loop_
_entity.id
_entity.type
_entity.pdbx_description
1 polymer ?
#
loop_
_entity_poly.entity_id
_entity_poly.type
_entity_poly.pdbx_seq_one_letter_code
_entity_poly.pdbx_strand_id
1 'polypeptide(L)'
;HHFAVDPARPGAALAHEYFASDYFDFMYRAAEYLIESGHAYVDEQTPEQMRAARGDFGTHGTNSPFRDRPSAENLARFREMRDGQHPDGAMVLRAKIDMASPNINLRDPAIYRIRHATHHNTGDKWCIYPMYTYAHPIEDALEQITHSICTLEFEDQRPFYDWLLERLCEGGLLT
;
A
#
# COMPACT_ATOMS: atom_id res chain seq x y z
N HIS A 1 7.69 -9.31 -11.19
CA HIS A 1 8.60 -10.39 -11.61
C HIS A 1 9.92 -9.75 -12.00
N HIS A 2 10.89 -9.78 -11.12
CA HIS A 2 12.19 -9.18 -11.42
C HIS A 2 13.25 -10.27 -11.31
N PHE A 3 13.96 -10.46 -12.39
CA PHE A 3 15.16 -11.30 -12.41
C PHE A 3 16.36 -10.39 -12.23
N ALA A 4 17.00 -10.46 -11.09
CA ALA A 4 18.33 -9.89 -10.94
C ALA A 4 19.34 -11.00 -11.25
N VAL A 5 19.98 -10.91 -12.39
CA VAL A 5 21.16 -11.72 -12.69
C VAL A 5 22.35 -11.01 -12.07
N ASP A 6 22.99 -11.62 -11.07
CA ASP A 6 24.25 -11.13 -10.55
C ASP A 6 25.36 -11.45 -11.58
N PRO A 7 25.90 -10.46 -12.28
CA PRO A 7 26.94 -10.68 -13.30
C PRO A 7 28.28 -11.12 -12.68
N ALA A 8 28.43 -11.05 -11.36
CA ALA A 8 29.65 -11.43 -10.67
C ALA A 8 29.71 -12.93 -10.31
N ARG A 9 28.64 -13.67 -10.54
CA ARG A 9 28.58 -15.13 -10.31
C ARG A 9 27.99 -15.87 -11.49
N PRO A 10 28.73 -15.99 -12.60
CA PRO A 10 28.30 -16.82 -13.72
C PRO A 10 28.27 -18.28 -13.27
N GLY A 11 27.09 -18.86 -13.21
CA GLY A 11 26.86 -20.24 -12.79
C GLY A 11 26.06 -20.42 -11.51
N ALA A 12 25.79 -19.38 -10.75
CA ALA A 12 24.71 -19.36 -9.77
C ALA A 12 23.39 -19.15 -10.53
N ALA A 13 22.97 -20.17 -11.22
CA ALA A 13 21.81 -20.15 -12.12
C ALA A 13 20.49 -20.14 -11.39
N LEU A 14 20.46 -19.68 -10.17
CA LEU A 14 19.25 -19.40 -9.43
C LEU A 14 19.13 -17.90 -9.39
N ALA A 15 18.54 -17.36 -10.42
CA ALA A 15 17.99 -16.03 -10.40
C ALA A 15 17.34 -15.81 -9.04
N HIS A 16 17.64 -14.69 -8.39
CA HIS A 16 16.88 -14.27 -7.24
C HIS A 16 15.48 -13.93 -7.75
N GLU A 17 14.59 -14.91 -7.66
CA GLU A 17 13.19 -14.70 -7.98
C GLU A 17 12.51 -14.18 -6.72
N TYR A 18 12.09 -12.91 -6.76
CA TYR A 18 11.40 -12.26 -5.66
C TYR A 18 9.91 -12.15 -5.98
N PHE A 19 9.06 -12.59 -5.05
CA PHE A 19 7.62 -12.46 -5.14
C PHE A 19 7.14 -11.40 -4.14
N ALA A 20 6.07 -10.65 -4.48
CA ALA A 20 5.46 -9.70 -3.57
C ALA A 20 5.13 -10.32 -2.20
N SER A 21 4.70 -11.58 -2.21
CA SER A 21 4.37 -12.33 -1.00
C SER A 21 5.55 -12.53 -0.05
N ASP A 22 6.80 -12.48 -0.54
CA ASP A 22 7.99 -12.63 0.28
C ASP A 22 8.21 -11.41 1.18
N TYR A 23 7.60 -10.27 0.84
CA TYR A 23 7.73 -9.01 1.54
C TYR A 23 6.50 -8.63 2.37
N PHE A 24 5.51 -9.52 2.49
CA PHE A 24 4.25 -9.20 3.18
C PHE A 24 4.45 -8.80 4.64
N ASP A 25 5.36 -9.46 5.36
CA ASP A 25 5.67 -9.09 6.75
C ASP A 25 6.24 -7.68 6.84
N PHE A 26 7.13 -7.31 5.92
CA PHE A 26 7.69 -5.96 5.85
C PHE A 26 6.62 -4.93 5.48
N MET A 27 5.82 -5.22 4.47
CA MET A 27 4.74 -4.32 4.01
C MET A 27 3.72 -4.08 5.12
N TYR A 28 3.42 -5.11 5.91
CA TYR A 28 2.51 -4.98 7.05
C TYR A 28 3.11 -4.07 8.13
N ARG A 29 4.36 -4.25 8.50
CA ARG A 29 5.05 -3.38 9.46
C ARG A 29 5.15 -1.94 8.97
N ALA A 30 5.40 -1.75 7.68
CA ALA A 30 5.42 -0.43 7.06
C ALA A 30 4.03 0.24 7.14
N ALA A 31 2.96 -0.51 6.92
CA ALA A 31 1.60 -0.01 7.07
C ALA A 31 1.28 0.37 8.52
N GLU A 32 1.69 -0.43 9.50
CA GLU A 32 1.55 -0.07 10.92
C GLU A 32 2.30 1.22 11.25
N TYR A 33 3.50 1.39 10.72
CA TYR A 33 4.26 2.63 10.90
C TYR A 33 3.53 3.85 10.32
N LEU A 34 2.96 3.73 9.13
CA LEU A 34 2.18 4.81 8.52
C LEU A 34 0.98 5.20 9.39
N ILE A 35 0.31 4.24 9.99
CA ILE A 35 -0.80 4.49 10.91
C ILE A 35 -0.30 5.21 12.16
N GLU A 36 0.77 4.71 12.80
CA GLU A 36 1.33 5.28 14.01
C GLU A 36 1.83 6.71 13.83
N SER A 37 2.40 7.00 12.65
CA SER A 37 2.89 8.33 12.30
C SER A 37 1.80 9.30 11.81
N GLY A 38 0.55 8.85 11.72
CA GLY A 38 -0.57 9.67 11.25
C GLY A 38 -0.68 9.82 9.74
N HIS A 39 -0.04 8.94 8.97
CA HIS A 39 -0.03 8.97 7.50
C HIS A 39 -0.94 7.93 6.84
N ALA A 40 -1.70 7.19 7.64
CA ALA A 40 -2.70 6.25 7.15
C ALA A 40 -3.84 6.09 8.15
N TYR A 41 -5.00 5.73 7.66
CA TYR A 41 -6.18 5.48 8.48
C TYR A 41 -7.06 4.40 7.87
N VAL A 42 -7.85 3.73 8.72
CA VAL A 42 -8.84 2.75 8.29
C VAL A 42 -10.14 3.46 7.95
N ASP A 43 -10.64 3.24 6.74
CA ASP A 43 -11.90 3.81 6.27
C ASP A 43 -12.96 2.72 6.19
N GLU A 44 -14.08 2.95 6.85
CA GLU A 44 -15.23 2.03 6.89
C GLU A 44 -16.35 2.45 5.95
N GLN A 45 -16.11 3.42 5.07
CA GLN A 45 -17.06 3.79 4.02
C GLN A 45 -17.22 2.65 3.00
N THR A 46 -18.38 2.58 2.37
CA THR A 46 -18.59 1.68 1.23
C THR A 46 -17.79 2.14 0.01
N PRO A 47 -17.48 1.24 -0.96
CA PRO A 47 -16.82 1.63 -2.19
C PRO A 47 -17.53 2.76 -2.94
N GLU A 48 -18.88 2.78 -2.93
CA GLU A 48 -19.67 3.84 -3.55
C GLU A 48 -19.51 5.17 -2.83
N GLN A 49 -19.52 5.16 -1.49
CA GLN A 49 -19.29 6.37 -0.69
C GLN A 49 -17.89 6.93 -0.92
N MET A 50 -16.88 6.08 -0.96
CA MET A 50 -15.50 6.49 -1.24
C MET A 50 -15.37 7.10 -2.64
N ARG A 51 -16.02 6.50 -3.64
CA ARG A 51 -16.01 6.99 -5.02
C ARG A 51 -16.67 8.36 -5.12
N ALA A 52 -17.82 8.53 -4.49
CA ALA A 52 -18.52 9.80 -4.46
C ALA A 52 -17.71 10.88 -3.74
N ALA A 53 -17.09 10.55 -2.61
CA ALA A 53 -16.28 11.48 -1.83
C ALA A 53 -14.96 11.86 -2.52
N ARG A 54 -14.42 10.99 -3.38
CA ARG A 54 -13.18 11.26 -4.11
C ARG A 54 -13.32 12.41 -5.10
N GLY A 55 -14.51 12.61 -5.66
CA GLY A 55 -14.74 13.60 -6.70
C GLY A 55 -14.14 13.19 -8.05
N ASP A 56 -13.97 14.17 -8.93
CA ASP A 56 -13.41 14.00 -10.27
C ASP A 56 -12.36 15.09 -10.57
N PHE A 57 -11.94 15.21 -11.83
CA PHE A 57 -10.95 16.21 -12.26
C PHE A 57 -11.40 17.66 -12.06
N GLY A 58 -12.70 17.93 -12.09
CA GLY A 58 -13.27 19.26 -11.92
C GLY A 58 -13.79 19.55 -10.51
N THR A 59 -13.83 18.56 -9.64
CA THR A 59 -14.41 18.65 -8.31
C THR A 59 -13.47 18.07 -7.27
N HIS A 60 -13.15 18.85 -6.23
CA HIS A 60 -12.33 18.38 -5.11
C HIS A 60 -13.00 17.23 -4.37
N GLY A 61 -12.18 16.37 -3.77
CA GLY A 61 -12.66 15.33 -2.88
C GLY A 61 -13.15 15.89 -1.53
N THR A 62 -13.87 15.06 -0.82
CA THR A 62 -14.35 15.34 0.53
C THR A 62 -13.67 14.39 1.51
N ASN A 63 -13.21 14.89 2.65
CA ASN A 63 -12.58 14.08 3.68
C ASN A 63 -13.56 13.02 4.21
N SER A 64 -13.03 11.79 4.41
CA SER A 64 -13.77 10.74 5.09
C SER A 64 -14.07 11.12 6.54
N PRO A 65 -15.25 10.73 7.07
CA PRO A 65 -15.53 10.89 8.50
C PRO A 65 -14.55 10.14 9.41
N PHE A 66 -13.83 9.15 8.88
CA PHE A 66 -12.84 8.35 9.63
C PHE A 66 -11.41 8.89 9.51
N ARG A 67 -11.20 9.91 8.71
CA ARG A 67 -9.86 10.43 8.37
C ARG A 67 -9.06 10.92 9.58
N ASP A 68 -9.74 11.53 10.53
CA ASP A 68 -9.11 12.13 11.73
C ASP A 68 -9.23 11.24 12.98
N ARG A 69 -9.57 9.97 12.80
CA ARG A 69 -9.60 8.99 13.88
C ARG A 69 -8.22 8.86 14.53
N PRO A 70 -8.12 8.71 15.87
CA PRO A 70 -6.83 8.52 16.53
C PRO A 70 -6.04 7.33 15.99
N SER A 71 -4.72 7.47 15.92
CA SER A 71 -3.82 6.42 15.38
C SER A 71 -3.95 5.09 16.11
N ALA A 72 -4.11 5.12 17.44
CA ALA A 72 -4.28 3.90 18.24
C ALA A 72 -5.54 3.11 17.83
N GLU A 73 -6.64 3.82 17.54
CA GLU A 73 -7.88 3.21 17.08
C GLU A 73 -7.74 2.64 15.66
N ASN A 74 -7.11 3.39 14.76
CA ASN A 74 -6.82 2.90 13.41
C ASN A 74 -5.94 1.66 13.44
N LEU A 75 -4.93 1.61 14.30
CA LEU A 75 -4.06 0.46 14.44
C LEU A 75 -4.82 -0.77 14.93
N ALA A 76 -5.71 -0.60 15.91
CA ALA A 76 -6.57 -1.67 16.40
C ALA A 76 -7.46 -2.21 15.28
N ARG A 77 -8.10 -1.33 14.50
CA ARG A 77 -8.94 -1.72 13.35
C ARG A 77 -8.14 -2.44 12.27
N PHE A 78 -6.94 -1.99 11.98
CA PHE A 78 -6.09 -2.64 10.98
C PHE A 78 -5.70 -4.05 11.39
N ARG A 79 -5.41 -4.27 12.67
CA ARG A 79 -5.14 -5.60 13.23
C ARG A 79 -6.36 -6.51 13.18
N GLU A 80 -7.56 -5.98 13.41
CA GLU A 80 -8.81 -6.71 13.24
C GLU A 80 -9.01 -7.14 11.78
N MET A 81 -8.68 -6.28 10.81
CA MET A 81 -8.69 -6.63 9.38
C MET A 81 -7.76 -7.82 9.11
N ARG A 82 -6.53 -7.74 9.62
CA ARG A 82 -5.53 -8.82 9.48
C ARG A 82 -6.02 -10.13 10.06
N ASP A 83 -6.68 -10.09 11.21
CA ASP A 83 -7.12 -11.28 11.94
C ASP A 83 -8.41 -11.90 11.37
N GLY A 84 -8.95 -11.32 10.30
CA GLY A 84 -10.13 -11.84 9.62
C GLY A 84 -11.45 -11.57 10.32
N GLN A 85 -11.50 -10.58 11.21
CA GLN A 85 -12.72 -10.27 11.99
C GLN A 85 -13.78 -9.51 11.17
N HIS A 86 -13.46 -9.06 9.98
CA HIS A 86 -14.35 -8.29 9.11
C HIS A 86 -14.47 -8.94 7.73
N PRO A 87 -15.65 -8.88 7.08
CA PRO A 87 -15.83 -9.44 5.74
C PRO A 87 -15.14 -8.60 4.67
N ASP A 88 -14.97 -9.19 3.49
CA ASP A 88 -14.47 -8.50 2.31
C ASP A 88 -15.27 -7.21 2.06
N GLY A 89 -14.57 -6.13 1.77
CA GLY A 89 -15.19 -4.84 1.47
C GLY A 89 -15.72 -4.05 2.66
N ALA A 90 -15.58 -4.55 3.90
CA ALA A 90 -16.05 -3.85 5.10
C ALA A 90 -15.25 -2.58 5.37
N MET A 91 -13.95 -2.62 5.13
CA MET A 91 -13.06 -1.48 5.33
C MET A 91 -11.78 -1.63 4.50
N VAL A 92 -11.09 -0.51 4.31
CA VAL A 92 -9.78 -0.44 3.64
C VAL A 92 -8.83 0.42 4.45
N LEU A 93 -7.54 0.20 4.30
CA LEU A 93 -6.52 1.13 4.80
C LEU A 93 -6.21 2.15 3.69
N ARG A 94 -6.28 3.43 4.03
CA ARG A 94 -6.00 4.53 3.10
C ARG A 94 -4.79 5.33 3.54
N ALA A 95 -3.98 5.76 2.58
CA ALA A 95 -2.94 6.75 2.83
C ALA A 95 -3.60 8.11 3.11
N LYS A 96 -3.12 8.83 4.11
CA LYS A 96 -3.61 10.15 4.47
C LYS A 96 -2.75 11.21 3.81
N ILE A 97 -3.18 11.72 2.68
CA ILE A 97 -2.43 12.67 1.86
C ILE A 97 -3.21 13.98 1.67
N ASP A 98 -4.06 14.07 0.66
CA ASP A 98 -4.81 15.29 0.35
C ASP A 98 -6.02 15.00 -0.54
N MET A 99 -7.21 15.10 0.03
CA MET A 99 -8.47 14.90 -0.71
C MET A 99 -8.76 16.02 -1.71
N ALA A 100 -8.09 17.16 -1.59
CA ALA A 100 -8.23 18.28 -2.51
C ALA A 100 -7.17 18.32 -3.62
N SER A 101 -6.26 17.33 -3.65
CA SER A 101 -5.20 17.28 -4.66
C SER A 101 -5.77 17.26 -6.08
N PRO A 102 -5.20 18.02 -7.02
CA PRO A 102 -5.56 17.93 -8.43
C PRO A 102 -5.23 16.55 -9.02
N ASN A 103 -4.26 15.83 -8.46
CA ASN A 103 -3.98 14.44 -8.81
C ASN A 103 -4.88 13.52 -7.98
N ILE A 104 -5.83 12.86 -8.65
CA ILE A 104 -6.78 11.95 -8.00
C ILE A 104 -6.06 10.82 -7.26
N ASN A 105 -4.91 10.38 -7.76
CA ASN A 105 -4.11 9.31 -7.12
C ASN A 105 -3.52 9.72 -5.77
N LEU A 106 -3.52 11.00 -5.41
CA LEU A 106 -3.11 11.53 -4.11
C LEU A 106 -4.29 11.83 -3.18
N ARG A 107 -5.52 11.58 -3.61
CA ARG A 107 -6.72 11.77 -2.79
C ARG A 107 -6.97 10.55 -1.90
N ASP A 108 -6.14 10.41 -0.89
CA ASP A 108 -6.18 9.31 0.11
C ASP A 108 -6.38 7.93 -0.55
N PRO A 109 -5.45 7.46 -1.37
CA PRO A 109 -5.61 6.19 -2.07
C PRO A 109 -5.64 5.01 -1.12
N ALA A 110 -6.40 3.97 -1.46
CA ALA A 110 -6.41 2.70 -0.72
C ALA A 110 -5.07 1.98 -0.91
N ILE A 111 -4.51 1.47 0.19
CA ILE A 111 -3.24 0.74 0.19
C ILE A 111 -3.37 -0.71 0.64
N TYR A 112 -4.39 -1.03 1.44
CA TYR A 112 -4.73 -2.41 1.82
C TYR A 112 -6.23 -2.65 1.72
N ARG A 113 -6.60 -3.87 1.36
CA ARG A 113 -7.99 -4.35 1.34
C ARG A 113 -8.15 -5.67 2.07
N ILE A 114 -9.34 -5.97 2.53
CA ILE A 114 -9.70 -7.27 3.09
C ILE A 114 -10.06 -8.22 1.94
N ARG A 115 -9.47 -9.41 1.95
CA ARG A 115 -9.82 -10.48 1.03
C ARG A 115 -9.57 -11.83 1.69
N HIS A 116 -10.63 -12.58 1.94
CA HIS A 116 -10.58 -13.92 2.50
C HIS A 116 -10.33 -14.96 1.40
N ALA A 117 -9.09 -14.96 0.87
CA ALA A 117 -8.69 -15.91 -0.16
C ALA A 117 -7.32 -16.50 0.19
N THR A 118 -7.13 -17.79 -0.11
CA THR A 118 -5.84 -18.45 0.06
C THR A 118 -4.85 -17.93 -0.97
N HIS A 119 -3.73 -17.40 -0.50
CA HIS A 119 -2.62 -17.00 -1.35
C HIS A 119 -1.66 -18.18 -1.54
N HIS A 120 -1.26 -18.48 -2.78
CA HIS A 120 -0.47 -19.66 -3.10
C HIS A 120 0.90 -19.74 -2.39
N ASN A 121 1.50 -18.60 -2.01
CA ASN A 121 2.78 -18.53 -1.32
C ASN A 121 2.66 -18.38 0.20
N THR A 122 1.57 -17.77 0.71
CA THR A 122 1.39 -17.48 2.14
C THR A 122 0.26 -18.27 2.77
N GLY A 123 -0.54 -19.01 1.98
CA GLY A 123 -1.68 -19.76 2.45
C GLY A 123 -2.74 -18.86 3.08
N ASP A 124 -3.30 -19.29 4.20
CA ASP A 124 -4.37 -18.58 4.92
C ASP A 124 -3.86 -17.60 5.98
N LYS A 125 -2.55 -17.32 6.00
CA LYS A 125 -1.93 -16.45 7.00
C LYS A 125 -2.47 -15.02 6.97
N TRP A 126 -2.83 -14.52 5.78
CA TRP A 126 -3.21 -13.14 5.57
C TRP A 126 -4.66 -13.03 5.08
N CYS A 127 -5.46 -12.24 5.79
CA CYS A 127 -6.81 -11.84 5.36
C CYS A 127 -6.84 -10.44 4.73
N ILE A 128 -5.69 -9.77 4.68
CA ILE A 128 -5.50 -8.46 4.03
C ILE A 128 -4.45 -8.57 2.95
N TYR A 129 -4.60 -7.79 1.90
CA TYR A 129 -3.67 -7.78 0.77
C TYR A 129 -3.31 -6.35 0.41
N PRO A 130 -2.01 -6.06 0.18
CA PRO A 130 -1.58 -4.75 -0.28
C PRO A 130 -2.08 -4.49 -1.70
N MET A 131 -2.49 -3.27 -1.96
CA MET A 131 -2.77 -2.81 -3.31
C MET A 131 -1.47 -2.73 -4.09
N TYR A 132 -1.53 -2.94 -5.41
CA TYR A 132 -0.34 -2.90 -6.27
C TYR A 132 0.44 -1.59 -6.15
N THR A 133 -0.27 -0.46 -6.08
CA THR A 133 0.34 0.87 -5.95
C THR A 133 1.16 1.04 -4.66
N TYR A 134 0.83 0.29 -3.62
CA TYR A 134 1.59 0.23 -2.37
C TYR A 134 2.73 -0.78 -2.42
N ALA A 135 2.46 -1.96 -2.95
CA ALA A 135 3.43 -3.07 -2.99
C ALA A 135 4.61 -2.78 -3.93
N HIS A 136 4.34 -2.24 -5.12
CA HIS A 136 5.36 -2.01 -6.13
C HIS A 136 6.52 -1.09 -5.68
N PRO A 137 6.28 0.09 -5.08
CA PRO A 137 7.38 0.92 -4.57
C PRO A 137 8.24 0.23 -3.52
N ILE A 138 7.63 -0.52 -2.62
CA ILE A 138 8.33 -1.23 -1.54
C ILE A 138 9.18 -2.35 -2.11
N GLU A 139 8.66 -3.14 -3.04
CA GLU A 139 9.42 -4.18 -3.73
C GLU A 139 10.64 -3.60 -4.44
N ASP A 140 10.47 -2.52 -5.20
CA ASP A 140 11.55 -1.85 -5.89
C ASP A 140 12.63 -1.38 -4.91
N ALA A 141 12.24 -0.79 -3.79
CA ALA A 141 13.17 -0.30 -2.78
C ALA A 141 13.92 -1.45 -2.09
N LEU A 142 13.25 -2.54 -1.74
CA LEU A 142 13.86 -3.70 -1.07
C LEU A 142 14.79 -4.48 -2.00
N GLU A 143 14.48 -4.53 -3.28
CA GLU A 143 15.31 -5.16 -4.31
C GLU A 143 16.40 -4.24 -4.86
N GLN A 144 16.48 -3.00 -4.35
CA GLN A 144 17.44 -1.99 -4.78
C GLN A 144 17.38 -1.69 -6.27
N ILE A 145 16.18 -1.67 -6.84
CA ILE A 145 15.95 -1.34 -8.23
C ILE A 145 16.27 0.14 -8.48
N THR A 146 17.23 0.41 -9.36
CA THR A 146 17.63 1.78 -9.73
C THR A 146 16.76 2.36 -10.83
N HIS A 147 16.20 1.52 -11.69
CA HIS A 147 15.34 1.91 -12.81
C HIS A 147 14.09 1.05 -12.80
N SER A 148 12.96 1.62 -12.42
CA SER A 148 11.66 0.96 -12.49
C SER A 148 11.01 1.27 -13.83
N ILE A 149 10.64 0.22 -14.56
CA ILE A 149 9.95 0.36 -15.86
C ILE A 149 8.47 0.12 -15.63
N CYS A 150 7.67 1.16 -15.85
CA CYS A 150 6.23 1.13 -15.76
C CYS A 150 5.62 1.54 -17.10
N THR A 151 4.37 1.15 -17.34
CA THR A 151 3.61 1.69 -18.48
C THR A 151 3.27 3.17 -18.22
N LEU A 152 3.00 3.92 -19.30
CA LEU A 152 2.63 5.34 -19.20
C LEU A 152 1.42 5.59 -18.28
N GLU A 153 0.55 4.59 -18.13
CA GLU A 153 -0.60 4.66 -17.22
C GLU A 153 -0.22 4.88 -15.76
N PHE A 154 1.02 4.55 -15.39
CA PHE A 154 1.54 4.73 -14.03
C PHE A 154 2.27 6.07 -13.81
N GLU A 155 2.38 6.92 -14.82
CA GLU A 155 3.01 8.24 -14.68
C GLU A 155 2.33 9.06 -13.57
N ASP A 156 1.00 9.04 -13.55
CA ASP A 156 0.20 9.74 -12.54
C ASP A 156 0.31 9.12 -11.13
N GLN A 157 0.81 7.89 -11.04
CA GLN A 157 1.05 7.18 -9.77
C GLN A 157 2.41 7.53 -9.16
N ARG A 158 3.32 8.13 -9.92
CA ARG A 158 4.68 8.44 -9.44
C ARG A 158 4.70 9.35 -8.22
N PRO A 159 3.88 10.39 -8.10
CA PRO A 159 3.84 11.20 -6.89
C PRO A 159 3.50 10.39 -5.63
N PHE A 160 2.62 9.40 -5.73
CA PHE A 160 2.34 8.47 -4.63
C PHE A 160 3.54 7.57 -4.33
N TYR A 161 4.19 7.03 -5.35
CA TYR A 161 5.40 6.24 -5.23
C TYR A 161 6.46 6.99 -4.41
N ASP A 162 6.77 8.22 -4.79
CA ASP A 162 7.75 9.06 -4.12
C ASP A 162 7.32 9.40 -2.68
N TRP A 163 6.06 9.75 -2.48
CA TRP A 163 5.49 10.03 -1.16
C TRP A 163 5.67 8.85 -0.20
N LEU A 164 5.35 7.64 -0.66
CA LEU A 164 5.45 6.43 0.16
C LEU A 164 6.88 6.16 0.59
N LEU A 165 7.82 6.18 -0.36
CA LEU A 165 9.23 5.92 -0.05
C LEU A 165 9.82 6.97 0.88
N GLU A 166 9.48 8.25 0.71
CA GLU A 166 9.88 9.33 1.62
C GLU A 166 9.40 9.08 3.04
N ARG A 167 8.13 8.71 3.21
CA ARG A 167 7.56 8.41 4.54
C ARG A 167 8.26 7.23 5.21
N LEU A 168 8.55 6.18 4.48
CA LEU A 168 9.24 5.00 5.01
C LEU A 168 10.72 5.27 5.32
N CYS A 169 11.38 6.11 4.54
CA CYS A 169 12.74 6.56 4.84
C CYS A 169 12.79 7.43 6.10
N GLU A 170 11.85 8.34 6.29
CA GLU A 170 11.72 9.15 7.51
C GLU A 170 11.56 8.29 8.76
N GLY A 171 10.86 7.18 8.65
CA GLY A 171 10.66 6.21 9.74
C GLY A 171 11.82 5.26 9.96
N GLY A 172 12.87 5.32 9.14
CA GLY A 172 14.02 4.41 9.23
C GLY A 172 13.75 2.98 8.75
N LEU A 173 12.61 2.74 8.08
CA LEU A 173 12.28 1.43 7.52
C LEU A 173 12.99 1.15 6.20
N LEU A 174 13.31 2.19 5.46
CA LEU A 174 14.09 2.16 4.22
C LEU A 174 15.27 3.14 4.34
N THR A 175 16.29 2.89 3.55
CA THR A 175 17.50 3.73 3.46
C THR A 175 17.61 4.43 2.11
#